data_182f9318e868405bc8f2bbbf552217f6
#
_entry.id   182f9318e868405bc8f2bbbf552217f6
#
_cell.length_a   1.000
_cell.length_b   1.000
_cell.length_c   1.000
_cell.angle_alpha   90.00
_cell.angle_beta   90.00
_cell.angle_gamma   90.00
#
_symmetry.space_group_name_H-M   'P 1'
#
loop_
_entity.id
_entity.type
_entity.pdbx_description
1 polymer ?
#
loop_
_entity_poly.entity_id
_entity_poly.type
_entity_poly.pdbx_seq_one_letter_code
_entity_poly.pdbx_strand_id
1 'polypeptide(L)'
;MLEQAREIVRRFNELYGETLVEPTALLPDNAACLRLPGTDGKAKMSKSLGNCIYLADEPDDIRTKIMGMYTDPNHLMVSDPGNTKDNPVFIYLDAFCTDEHFARYLPEYADLGELKAHYERGGLGDVKVKKFLNNVMQETLEPIRTRRQELARDPDAIMEILRAGSETAKAAAAQTLDKMKHAMMIDYFA
;
A
#
# COMPACT_ATOMS: atom_id res chain seq x y z
N MET A 1 5.40 -16.70 -1.52
CA MET A 1 4.67 -17.34 -0.40
C MET A 1 3.33 -17.92 -0.82
N LEU A 2 2.44 -17.18 -1.50
CA LEU A 2 1.13 -17.71 -1.92
C LEU A 2 1.26 -18.92 -2.87
N GLU A 3 2.14 -18.86 -3.86
CA GLU A 3 2.42 -19.99 -4.77
C GLU A 3 2.93 -21.24 -4.01
N GLN A 4 3.81 -21.04 -3.05
CA GLN A 4 4.27 -22.15 -2.19
C GLN A 4 3.14 -22.75 -1.35
N ALA A 5 2.25 -21.89 -0.82
CA ALA A 5 1.09 -22.37 -0.06
C ALA A 5 0.15 -23.22 -0.94
N ARG A 6 -0.10 -22.78 -2.19
CA ARG A 6 -0.88 -23.54 -3.17
C ARG A 6 -0.26 -24.87 -3.49
N GLU A 7 1.05 -24.90 -3.72
CA GLU A 7 1.78 -26.14 -4.00
C GLU A 7 1.67 -27.12 -2.83
N ILE A 8 1.83 -26.64 -1.58
CA ILE A 8 1.67 -27.45 -0.39
C ILE A 8 0.25 -28.00 -0.28
N VAL A 9 -0.78 -27.17 -0.50
CA VAL A 9 -2.18 -27.61 -0.47
C VAL A 9 -2.46 -28.67 -1.51
N ARG A 10 -2.05 -28.47 -2.76
CA ARG A 10 -2.23 -29.43 -3.84
C ARG A 10 -1.56 -30.77 -3.50
N ARG A 11 -0.31 -30.71 -3.05
CA ARG A 11 0.45 -31.93 -2.69
C ARG A 11 -0.16 -32.65 -1.52
N PHE A 12 -0.66 -31.94 -0.50
CA PHE A 12 -1.36 -32.53 0.62
C PHE A 12 -2.64 -33.24 0.16
N ASN A 13 -3.46 -32.54 -0.63
CA ASN A 13 -4.73 -33.09 -1.12
C ASN A 13 -4.54 -34.28 -2.07
N GLU A 14 -3.49 -34.29 -2.88
CA GLU A 14 -3.11 -35.46 -3.70
C GLU A 14 -2.81 -36.72 -2.87
N LEU A 15 -2.13 -36.56 -1.71
CA LEU A 15 -1.69 -37.67 -0.89
C LEU A 15 -2.77 -38.16 0.09
N TYR A 16 -3.57 -37.26 0.63
CA TYR A 16 -4.47 -37.50 1.76
C TYR A 16 -5.94 -37.26 1.47
N GLY A 17 -6.28 -36.89 0.23
CA GLY A 17 -7.65 -36.51 -0.17
C GLY A 17 -7.94 -35.04 0.04
N GLU A 18 -9.03 -34.52 -0.56
CA GLU A 18 -9.44 -33.12 -0.51
C GLU A 18 -9.74 -32.68 0.93
N THR A 19 -8.79 -32.06 1.57
CA THR A 19 -8.82 -31.64 2.98
C THR A 19 -8.60 -30.13 3.13
N LEU A 20 -7.65 -29.57 2.39
CA LEU A 20 -7.23 -28.18 2.45
C LEU A 20 -7.81 -27.38 1.28
N VAL A 21 -8.17 -26.13 1.55
CA VAL A 21 -8.65 -25.19 0.52
C VAL A 21 -7.46 -24.43 -0.09
N GLU A 22 -7.36 -24.44 -1.41
CA GLU A 22 -6.33 -23.68 -2.12
C GLU A 22 -6.55 -22.17 -1.95
N PRO A 23 -5.54 -21.42 -1.46
CA PRO A 23 -5.70 -20.00 -1.23
C PRO A 23 -5.73 -19.22 -2.54
N THR A 24 -6.63 -18.23 -2.62
CA THR A 24 -6.72 -17.29 -3.73
C THR A 24 -6.06 -15.96 -3.39
N ALA A 25 -5.54 -15.27 -4.41
CA ALA A 25 -4.99 -13.93 -4.22
C ALA A 25 -6.12 -12.90 -4.14
N LEU A 26 -6.10 -12.08 -3.09
CA LEU A 26 -6.87 -10.85 -3.04
C LEU A 26 -5.96 -9.69 -3.43
N LEU A 27 -6.25 -9.07 -4.57
CA LEU A 27 -5.48 -7.95 -5.11
C LEU A 27 -6.32 -6.68 -5.05
N PRO A 28 -5.69 -5.50 -4.92
CA PRO A 28 -6.42 -4.23 -5.02
C PRO A 28 -6.95 -4.02 -6.44
N ASP A 29 -8.11 -3.38 -6.55
CA ASP A 29 -8.73 -3.06 -7.85
C ASP A 29 -7.89 -2.04 -8.65
N ASN A 30 -7.27 -1.07 -7.96
CA ASN A 30 -6.36 -0.11 -8.60
C ASN A 30 -4.98 -0.75 -8.79
N ALA A 31 -4.59 -0.97 -10.05
CA ALA A 31 -3.30 -1.56 -10.42
C ALA A 31 -2.09 -0.75 -9.94
N ALA A 32 -2.20 0.58 -9.79
CA ALA A 32 -1.14 1.42 -9.26
C ALA A 32 -0.80 1.08 -7.79
N CYS A 33 -1.77 0.53 -7.04
CA CYS A 33 -1.58 0.09 -5.66
C CYS A 33 -0.90 -1.28 -5.51
N LEU A 34 -0.71 -2.03 -6.60
CA LEU A 34 -0.06 -3.35 -6.54
C LEU A 34 1.38 -3.27 -6.06
N ARG A 35 2.10 -2.24 -6.48
CA ARG A 35 3.50 -2.05 -6.12
C ARG A 35 3.90 -0.57 -6.21
N LEU A 36 3.90 0.12 -5.09
CA LEU A 36 4.41 1.49 -5.01
C LEU A 36 5.94 1.51 -5.00
N PRO A 37 6.58 2.38 -5.81
CA PRO A 37 8.01 2.63 -5.72
C PRO A 37 8.35 3.37 -4.42
N GLY A 38 9.60 3.30 -4.00
CA GLY A 38 10.12 4.17 -2.96
C GLY A 38 10.16 5.64 -3.42
N THR A 39 10.31 6.55 -2.48
CA THR A 39 10.42 8.00 -2.75
C THR A 39 11.64 8.35 -3.61
N ASP A 40 12.63 7.46 -3.67
CA ASP A 40 13.84 7.55 -4.50
C ASP A 40 13.61 7.19 -5.98
N GLY A 41 12.46 6.65 -6.34
CA GLY A 41 12.11 6.23 -7.70
C GLY A 41 12.92 5.06 -8.25
N LYS A 42 13.81 4.47 -7.47
CA LYS A 42 14.75 3.42 -7.94
C LYS A 42 14.36 2.03 -7.54
N ALA A 43 13.87 1.87 -6.31
CA ALA A 43 13.60 0.59 -5.72
C ALA A 43 12.17 0.52 -5.18
N LYS A 44 11.72 -0.71 -4.89
CA LYS A 44 10.51 -0.94 -4.11
C LYS A 44 10.63 -0.22 -2.76
N MET A 45 9.54 0.35 -2.28
CA MET A 45 9.42 0.90 -0.93
C MET A 45 9.94 -0.11 0.12
N SER A 46 10.91 0.32 0.93
CA SER A 46 11.53 -0.53 1.95
C SER A 46 11.95 0.27 3.18
N LYS A 47 11.65 -0.27 4.36
CA LYS A 47 12.05 0.34 5.64
C LYS A 47 13.56 0.48 5.76
N SER A 48 14.32 -0.54 5.33
CA SER A 48 15.78 -0.56 5.41
C SER A 48 16.46 0.45 4.49
N LEU A 49 15.78 0.87 3.41
CA LEU A 49 16.28 1.89 2.49
C LEU A 49 15.89 3.31 2.88
N GLY A 50 14.99 3.48 3.86
CA GLY A 50 14.51 4.80 4.28
C GLY A 50 13.65 5.52 3.22
N ASN A 51 13.22 4.84 2.16
CA ASN A 51 12.48 5.40 1.04
C ASN A 51 10.96 5.19 1.15
N CYS A 52 10.45 5.09 2.38
CA CYS A 52 9.03 4.86 2.68
C CYS A 52 8.34 6.10 3.23
N ILE A 53 7.08 6.32 2.84
CA ILE A 53 6.12 7.11 3.60
C ILE A 53 5.39 6.13 4.51
N TYR A 54 5.46 6.34 5.83
CA TYR A 54 4.78 5.49 6.81
C TYR A 54 3.37 6.00 7.09
N LEU A 55 2.45 5.10 7.42
CA LEU A 55 1.09 5.46 7.81
C LEU A 55 1.04 6.31 9.09
N ALA A 56 2.11 6.25 9.90
CA ALA A 56 2.25 6.98 11.16
C ALA A 56 3.19 8.20 11.07
N ASP A 57 3.66 8.55 9.87
CA ASP A 57 4.48 9.74 9.70
C ASP A 57 3.70 11.00 10.09
N GLU A 58 4.37 11.91 10.75
CA GLU A 58 3.81 13.23 11.05
C GLU A 58 3.71 14.09 9.76
N PRO A 59 2.83 15.11 9.74
CA PRO A 59 2.61 15.91 8.54
C PRO A 59 3.87 16.50 7.92
N ASP A 60 4.81 16.97 8.73
CA ASP A 60 6.07 17.55 8.25
C ASP A 60 7.03 16.50 7.69
N ASP A 61 7.02 15.27 8.22
CA ASP A 61 7.80 14.15 7.69
C ASP A 61 7.29 13.75 6.31
N ILE A 62 5.96 13.62 6.15
CA ILE A 62 5.31 13.34 4.85
C ILE A 62 5.70 14.41 3.83
N ARG A 63 5.58 15.68 4.21
CA ARG A 63 5.94 16.80 3.36
C ARG A 63 7.41 16.75 2.93
N THR A 64 8.31 16.51 3.87
CA THR A 64 9.74 16.42 3.61
C THR A 64 10.06 15.29 2.64
N LYS A 65 9.48 14.11 2.85
CA LYS A 65 9.64 12.95 1.98
C LYS A 65 9.10 13.21 0.57
N ILE A 66 7.92 13.82 0.43
CA ILE A 66 7.32 14.13 -0.88
C ILE A 66 8.12 15.20 -1.62
N MET A 67 8.54 16.26 -0.93
CA MET A 67 9.35 17.30 -1.56
C MET A 67 10.72 16.79 -2.00
N GLY A 68 11.27 15.77 -1.29
CA GLY A 68 12.50 15.05 -1.66
C GLY A 68 12.33 13.92 -2.66
N MET A 69 11.10 13.62 -3.13
CA MET A 69 10.87 12.57 -4.12
C MET A 69 11.66 12.81 -5.40
N TYR A 70 12.13 11.70 -5.98
CA TYR A 70 12.72 11.70 -7.32
C TYR A 70 11.70 12.23 -8.35
N THR A 71 12.19 12.99 -9.30
CA THR A 71 11.48 13.49 -10.47
C THR A 71 12.33 13.28 -11.73
N ASP A 72 11.79 13.65 -12.88
CA ASP A 72 12.53 13.50 -14.15
C ASP A 72 13.81 14.33 -14.14
N PRO A 73 15.00 13.73 -14.29
CA PRO A 73 16.28 14.45 -14.30
C PRO A 73 16.47 15.35 -15.52
N ASN A 74 15.66 15.19 -16.57
CA ASN A 74 15.70 16.03 -17.76
C ASN A 74 14.77 17.25 -17.68
N HIS A 75 13.87 17.29 -16.67
CA HIS A 75 12.94 18.41 -16.42
C HIS A 75 13.63 19.44 -15.52
N LEU A 76 14.61 20.19 -16.07
CA LEU A 76 15.42 21.16 -15.32
C LEU A 76 14.73 22.51 -15.20
N MET A 77 14.06 22.94 -16.28
CA MET A 77 13.31 24.20 -16.33
C MET A 77 11.81 23.89 -16.37
N VAL A 78 11.00 24.79 -15.82
CA VAL A 78 9.53 24.66 -15.87
C VAL A 78 9.00 24.53 -17.30
N SER A 79 9.70 25.13 -18.28
CA SER A 79 9.36 25.06 -19.70
C SER A 79 9.67 23.74 -20.36
N ASP A 80 10.52 22.91 -19.73
CA ASP A 80 10.93 21.66 -20.33
C ASP A 80 9.79 20.64 -20.31
N PRO A 81 9.63 19.80 -21.33
CA PRO A 81 8.76 18.63 -21.27
C PRO A 81 9.23 17.67 -20.17
N GLY A 82 8.28 17.20 -19.34
CA GLY A 82 8.58 16.23 -18.30
C GLY A 82 8.09 14.83 -18.64
N ASN A 83 8.61 13.81 -17.96
CA ASN A 83 8.18 12.43 -18.11
C ASN A 83 7.37 11.99 -16.87
N THR A 84 6.16 11.54 -17.07
CA THR A 84 5.28 11.02 -16.00
C THR A 84 5.47 9.52 -15.77
N LYS A 85 5.98 8.81 -16.77
CA LYS A 85 6.26 7.38 -16.69
C LYS A 85 7.45 7.13 -15.76
N ASP A 86 7.31 6.15 -14.86
CA ASP A 86 8.31 5.79 -13.86
C ASP A 86 8.68 6.94 -12.88
N ASN A 87 7.89 8.00 -12.87
CA ASN A 87 8.01 9.12 -11.94
C ASN A 87 7.18 8.83 -10.68
N PRO A 88 7.80 8.63 -9.50
CA PRO A 88 7.09 8.25 -8.29
C PRO A 88 6.02 9.25 -7.88
N VAL A 89 6.18 10.55 -8.16
CA VAL A 89 5.15 11.56 -7.84
C VAL A 89 3.85 11.27 -8.57
N PHE A 90 3.91 10.93 -9.85
CA PHE A 90 2.72 10.61 -10.65
C PHE A 90 2.18 9.22 -10.34
N ILE A 91 3.04 8.23 -10.03
CA ILE A 91 2.60 6.89 -9.60
C ILE A 91 1.79 6.98 -8.29
N TYR A 92 2.23 7.82 -7.35
CA TYR A 92 1.47 8.05 -6.11
C TYR A 92 0.16 8.82 -6.37
N LEU A 93 0.14 9.76 -7.31
CA LEU A 93 -1.10 10.40 -7.74
C LEU A 93 -2.07 9.39 -8.39
N ASP A 94 -1.58 8.49 -9.25
CA ASP A 94 -2.39 7.40 -9.82
C ASP A 94 -3.00 6.48 -8.75
N ALA A 95 -2.29 6.28 -7.64
CA ALA A 95 -2.73 5.42 -6.56
C ALA A 95 -3.75 6.08 -5.61
N PHE A 96 -3.59 7.36 -5.32
CA PHE A 96 -4.30 8.03 -4.20
C PHE A 96 -5.15 9.23 -4.60
N CYS A 97 -4.93 9.82 -5.80
CA CYS A 97 -5.67 11.00 -6.21
C CYS A 97 -7.06 10.64 -6.72
N THR A 98 -8.03 11.49 -6.41
CA THR A 98 -9.40 11.46 -6.93
C THR A 98 -9.75 12.84 -7.52
N ASP A 99 -10.83 12.92 -8.30
CA ASP A 99 -11.28 14.17 -8.90
C ASP A 99 -11.64 15.25 -7.86
N GLU A 100 -12.09 14.81 -6.67
CA GLU A 100 -12.39 15.73 -5.55
C GLU A 100 -11.14 16.46 -5.06
N HIS A 101 -9.97 15.85 -5.13
CA HIS A 101 -8.72 16.51 -4.77
C HIS A 101 -8.38 17.65 -5.73
N PHE A 102 -8.70 17.52 -7.03
CA PHE A 102 -8.53 18.59 -8.00
C PHE A 102 -9.43 19.78 -7.65
N ALA A 103 -10.72 19.54 -7.46
CA ALA A 103 -11.66 20.61 -7.11
C ALA A 103 -11.22 21.40 -5.86
N ARG A 104 -10.55 20.74 -4.90
CA ARG A 104 -10.14 21.32 -3.63
C ARG A 104 -8.77 22.00 -3.67
N TYR A 105 -7.79 21.38 -4.30
CA TYR A 105 -6.38 21.79 -4.18
C TYR A 105 -5.74 22.26 -5.47
N LEU A 106 -6.34 21.95 -6.63
CA LEU A 106 -5.77 22.30 -7.93
C LEU A 106 -6.85 22.51 -9.00
N PRO A 107 -7.83 23.46 -8.74
CA PRO A 107 -9.04 23.60 -9.53
C PRO A 107 -8.84 24.06 -10.98
N GLU A 108 -7.62 24.42 -11.35
CA GLU A 108 -7.26 24.75 -12.74
C GLU A 108 -7.11 23.51 -13.64
N TYR A 109 -7.19 22.28 -13.11
CA TYR A 109 -7.21 21.01 -13.86
C TYR A 109 -8.47 20.24 -13.53
N ALA A 110 -9.05 19.64 -14.53
CA ALA A 110 -10.25 18.80 -14.36
C ALA A 110 -9.92 17.43 -13.71
N ASP A 111 -8.77 16.86 -14.08
CA ASP A 111 -8.37 15.53 -13.65
C ASP A 111 -6.84 15.30 -13.72
N LEU A 112 -6.40 14.11 -13.33
CA LEU A 112 -5.00 13.71 -13.37
C LEU A 112 -4.44 13.58 -14.79
N GLY A 113 -5.28 13.25 -15.76
CA GLY A 113 -4.89 13.16 -17.17
C GLY A 113 -4.49 14.51 -17.72
N GLU A 114 -5.27 15.57 -17.42
CA GLU A 114 -4.95 16.94 -17.82
C GLU A 114 -3.67 17.45 -17.14
N LEU A 115 -3.48 17.15 -15.86
CA LEU A 115 -2.25 17.49 -15.13
C LEU A 115 -1.02 16.82 -15.76
N LYS A 116 -1.10 15.53 -16.08
CA LYS A 116 -0.03 14.78 -16.76
C LYS A 116 0.27 15.34 -18.13
N ALA A 117 -0.75 15.60 -18.94
CA ALA A 117 -0.59 16.18 -20.29
C ALA A 117 0.09 17.56 -20.22
N HIS A 118 -0.22 18.38 -19.21
CA HIS A 118 0.46 19.65 -19.00
C HIS A 118 1.93 19.48 -18.63
N TYR A 119 2.24 18.55 -17.73
CA TYR A 119 3.62 18.26 -17.31
C TYR A 119 4.46 17.75 -18.49
N GLU A 120 3.92 16.85 -19.31
CA GLU A 120 4.56 16.28 -20.48
C GLU A 120 4.78 17.29 -21.63
N ARG A 121 3.90 18.30 -21.73
CA ARG A 121 4.03 19.39 -22.70
C ARG A 121 5.07 20.44 -22.28
N GLY A 122 5.41 20.50 -21.00
CA GLY A 122 6.17 21.60 -20.40
C GLY A 122 5.27 22.75 -19.92
N GLY A 123 5.78 23.57 -19.02
CA GLY A 123 5.08 24.70 -18.38
C GLY A 123 4.60 24.42 -16.96
N LEU A 124 4.80 23.21 -16.42
CA LEU A 124 4.43 22.81 -15.09
C LEU A 124 5.63 22.29 -14.30
N GLY A 125 6.03 23.02 -13.27
CA GLY A 125 7.20 22.63 -12.45
C GLY A 125 6.90 21.57 -11.39
N ASP A 126 7.89 20.73 -11.08
CA ASP A 126 7.85 19.64 -10.11
C ASP A 126 7.32 20.05 -8.73
N VAL A 127 7.71 21.21 -8.25
CA VAL A 127 7.32 21.72 -6.93
C VAL A 127 5.79 21.86 -6.81
N LYS A 128 5.11 22.28 -7.88
CA LYS A 128 3.66 22.40 -7.89
C LYS A 128 2.98 21.04 -7.82
N VAL A 129 3.45 20.08 -8.60
CA VAL A 129 2.93 18.69 -8.58
C VAL A 129 3.19 18.04 -7.22
N LYS A 130 4.38 18.18 -6.64
CA LYS A 130 4.73 17.68 -5.31
C LYS A 130 3.86 18.29 -4.20
N LYS A 131 3.57 19.58 -4.27
CA LYS A 131 2.65 20.24 -3.33
C LYS A 131 1.24 19.66 -3.44
N PHE A 132 0.77 19.40 -4.65
CA PHE A 132 -0.52 18.76 -4.86
C PHE A 132 -0.53 17.35 -4.29
N LEU A 133 0.47 16.52 -4.61
CA LEU A 133 0.61 15.19 -4.01
C LEU A 133 0.67 15.25 -2.48
N ASN A 134 1.37 16.23 -1.90
CA ASN A 134 1.40 16.38 -0.45
C ASN A 134 0.00 16.59 0.13
N ASN A 135 -0.83 17.42 -0.48
CA ASN A 135 -2.21 17.65 -0.01
C ASN A 135 -3.03 16.37 -0.09
N VAL A 136 -2.95 15.62 -1.20
CA VAL A 136 -3.61 14.33 -1.38
C VAL A 136 -3.17 13.34 -0.29
N MET A 137 -1.87 13.23 -0.04
CA MET A 137 -1.33 12.29 0.96
C MET A 137 -1.66 12.70 2.39
N GLN A 138 -1.69 14.01 2.70
CA GLN A 138 -2.13 14.48 4.02
C GLN A 138 -3.58 14.10 4.28
N GLU A 139 -4.49 14.36 3.33
CA GLU A 139 -5.90 14.01 3.45
C GLU A 139 -6.12 12.50 3.57
N THR A 140 -5.37 11.71 2.81
CA THR A 140 -5.44 10.24 2.83
C THR A 140 -4.95 9.66 4.17
N LEU A 141 -3.88 10.20 4.74
CA LEU A 141 -3.21 9.61 5.91
C LEU A 141 -3.70 10.19 7.25
N GLU A 142 -4.30 11.37 7.26
CA GLU A 142 -4.77 12.01 8.49
C GLU A 142 -5.79 11.17 9.27
N PRO A 143 -6.84 10.57 8.67
CA PRO A 143 -7.77 9.72 9.40
C PRO A 143 -7.10 8.50 10.04
N ILE A 144 -6.13 7.92 9.34
CA ILE A 144 -5.36 6.76 9.82
C ILE A 144 -4.50 7.17 11.02
N ARG A 145 -3.79 8.30 10.91
CA ARG A 145 -2.95 8.86 11.97
C ARG A 145 -3.77 9.23 13.21
N THR A 146 -4.90 9.90 13.02
CA THR A 146 -5.82 10.28 14.09
C THR A 146 -6.33 9.03 14.82
N ARG A 147 -6.79 8.02 14.09
CA ARG A 147 -7.26 6.77 14.68
C ARG A 147 -6.15 6.04 15.45
N ARG A 148 -4.94 6.03 14.91
CA ARG A 148 -3.78 5.46 15.60
C ARG A 148 -3.50 6.19 16.93
N GLN A 149 -3.54 7.53 16.92
CA GLN A 149 -3.31 8.34 18.13
C GLN A 149 -4.39 8.11 19.20
N GLU A 150 -5.65 7.94 18.80
CA GLU A 150 -6.74 7.58 19.71
C GLU A 150 -6.49 6.22 20.37
N LEU A 151 -6.19 5.19 19.56
CA LEU A 151 -5.96 3.84 20.07
C LEU A 151 -4.69 3.76 20.93
N ALA A 152 -3.66 4.55 20.63
CA ALA A 152 -2.42 4.57 21.40
C ALA A 152 -2.59 5.11 22.84
N ARG A 153 -3.72 5.73 23.16
CA ARG A 153 -4.04 6.21 24.53
C ARG A 153 -4.40 5.08 25.47
N ASP A 154 -4.81 3.92 24.94
CA ASP A 154 -5.20 2.75 25.72
C ASP A 154 -4.49 1.49 25.19
N PRO A 155 -3.23 1.25 25.62
CA PRO A 155 -2.49 0.05 25.25
C PRO A 155 -3.14 -1.25 25.69
N ASP A 156 -3.88 -1.24 26.80
CA ASP A 156 -4.54 -2.44 27.34
C ASP A 156 -5.69 -2.85 26.41
N ALA A 157 -6.46 -1.89 25.88
CA ALA A 157 -7.49 -2.18 24.87
C ALA A 157 -6.87 -2.79 23.60
N ILE A 158 -5.67 -2.35 23.16
CA ILE A 158 -4.95 -2.95 22.03
C ILE A 158 -4.58 -4.40 22.35
N MET A 159 -4.10 -4.68 23.56
CA MET A 159 -3.76 -6.04 23.99
C MET A 159 -4.98 -6.96 24.04
N GLU A 160 -6.16 -6.45 24.44
CA GLU A 160 -7.42 -7.22 24.39
C GLU A 160 -7.85 -7.54 22.95
N ILE A 161 -7.70 -6.59 22.01
CA ILE A 161 -7.96 -6.85 20.57
C ILE A 161 -7.04 -7.95 20.06
N LEU A 162 -5.73 -7.91 20.40
CA LEU A 162 -4.77 -8.93 20.00
C LEU A 162 -5.11 -10.30 20.61
N ARG A 163 -5.51 -10.34 21.89
CA ARG A 163 -5.90 -11.57 22.56
C ARG A 163 -7.14 -12.19 21.91
N ALA A 164 -8.20 -11.43 21.73
CA ALA A 164 -9.43 -11.90 21.09
C ALA A 164 -9.19 -12.37 19.65
N GLY A 165 -8.40 -11.62 18.86
CA GLY A 165 -8.00 -12.02 17.51
C GLY A 165 -7.17 -13.30 17.48
N SER A 166 -6.25 -13.46 18.45
CA SER A 166 -5.42 -14.67 18.58
C SER A 166 -6.27 -15.91 18.91
N GLU A 167 -7.26 -15.80 19.80
CA GLU A 167 -8.16 -16.91 20.10
C GLU A 167 -9.02 -17.29 18.88
N THR A 168 -9.50 -16.31 18.12
CA THR A 168 -10.26 -16.57 16.89
C THR A 168 -9.37 -17.28 15.84
N ALA A 169 -8.16 -16.81 15.64
CA ALA A 169 -7.21 -17.42 14.70
C ALA A 169 -6.81 -18.83 15.15
N LYS A 170 -6.58 -19.03 16.45
CA LYS A 170 -6.25 -20.34 17.05
C LYS A 170 -7.37 -21.34 16.84
N ALA A 171 -8.62 -20.94 17.05
CA ALA A 171 -9.78 -21.82 16.84
C ALA A 171 -9.89 -22.26 15.37
N ALA A 172 -9.73 -21.35 14.42
CA ALA A 172 -9.75 -21.67 12.99
C ALA A 172 -8.58 -22.58 12.58
N ALA A 173 -7.38 -22.30 13.09
CA ALA A 173 -6.19 -23.11 12.83
C ALA A 173 -6.30 -24.51 13.41
N ALA A 174 -6.86 -24.65 14.64
CA ALA A 174 -7.07 -25.95 15.28
C ALA A 174 -8.01 -26.84 14.45
N GLN A 175 -9.15 -26.28 13.98
CA GLN A 175 -10.08 -27.03 13.12
C GLN A 175 -9.40 -27.55 11.84
N THR A 176 -8.56 -26.74 11.22
CA THR A 176 -7.83 -27.14 10.01
C THR A 176 -6.78 -28.21 10.33
N LEU A 177 -6.05 -28.03 11.43
CA LEU A 177 -5.04 -28.99 11.87
C LEU A 177 -5.65 -30.34 12.21
N ASP A 178 -6.81 -30.36 12.87
CA ASP A 178 -7.50 -31.62 13.21
C ASP A 178 -7.97 -32.37 11.96
N LYS A 179 -8.51 -31.65 10.96
CA LYS A 179 -8.81 -32.25 9.64
C LYS A 179 -7.58 -32.87 8.98
N MET A 180 -6.44 -32.14 9.03
CA MET A 180 -5.19 -32.64 8.47
C MET A 180 -4.70 -33.91 9.21
N LYS A 181 -4.70 -33.91 10.55
CA LYS A 181 -4.32 -35.06 11.35
C LYS A 181 -5.19 -36.28 11.06
N HIS A 182 -6.50 -36.07 10.95
CA HIS A 182 -7.45 -37.10 10.61
C HIS A 182 -7.16 -37.70 9.23
N ALA A 183 -6.98 -36.85 8.21
CA ALA A 183 -6.65 -37.26 6.85
C ALA A 183 -5.32 -38.07 6.79
N MET A 184 -4.34 -37.68 7.61
CA MET A 184 -3.04 -38.37 7.74
C MET A 184 -3.10 -39.62 8.65
N MET A 185 -4.24 -39.90 9.31
CA MET A 185 -4.40 -40.99 10.29
C MET A 185 -3.42 -40.93 11.47
N ILE A 186 -3.16 -39.71 11.98
CA ILE A 186 -2.27 -39.45 13.14
C ILE A 186 -3.00 -38.74 14.31
N ASP A 187 -4.29 -38.94 14.40
CA ASP A 187 -5.19 -38.42 15.45
C ASP A 187 -5.36 -39.43 16.61
N TYR A 188 -4.25 -40.00 17.07
CA TYR A 188 -4.22 -41.12 18.06
C TYR A 188 -4.85 -40.76 19.41
N PHE A 189 -4.99 -39.48 19.76
CA PHE A 189 -5.46 -39.02 21.06
C PHE A 189 -6.59 -37.96 20.92
N ALA A 190 -7.31 -37.97 19.80
CA ALA A 190 -8.44 -37.08 19.54
C ALA A 190 -9.71 -37.57 20.23
#